data_cf736d6c93064ed734bff1fceceb7948
#
_entry.id   cf736d6c93064ed734bff1fceceb7948
#
_cell.length_a   1.000
_cell.length_b   1.000
_cell.length_c   1.000
_cell.angle_alpha   90.00
_cell.angle_beta   90.00
_cell.angle_gamma   90.00
#
_symmetry.space_group_name_H-M   'P 1'
#
loop_
_entity.id
_entity.type
_entity.pdbx_description
1 polymer ?
#
loop_
_entity_poly.entity_id
_entity_poly.type
_entity_poly.pdbx_seq_one_letter_code
_entity_poly.pdbx_strand_id
1 'polypeptide(L)'
;HLLLNKLGLITFYGPNFLNDIAELGNNMLPYTLKYFLGFFNLENLMKIVPSKVWYEERKDFSSKSIGTERICHQELRGFELLQGKKIFSGILMGGCIDSLYSLISGDRYPDEKDINDKYELVPIGKKWSGKILFLETSESKITPEDLEIKLNMLKDKGIFNYINGIIVGKPQDEVYYDEYKSIYKKVVQNIDLPIMYNVNFGHAYPRTILPLGINVKVDANKQCIQLLEQPLYNIGEKSNG
;
A
#
# COMPACT_ATOMS: atom_id res chain seq x y z
N HIS A 1 5.98 8.03 -7.75
CA HIS A 1 6.07 6.57 -7.92
C HIS A 1 5.58 6.13 -9.31
N LEU A 2 4.34 6.44 -9.70
CA LEU A 2 3.75 5.96 -10.96
C LEU A 2 4.57 6.35 -12.20
N LEU A 3 5.03 7.59 -12.29
CA LEU A 3 5.89 8.04 -13.39
C LEU A 3 7.21 7.27 -13.46
N LEU A 4 7.88 7.10 -12.33
CA LEU A 4 9.15 6.38 -12.27
C LEU A 4 8.97 4.90 -12.62
N ASN A 5 7.90 4.27 -12.14
CA ASN A 5 7.56 2.89 -12.48
C ASN A 5 7.27 2.73 -13.98
N LYS A 6 6.62 3.71 -14.61
CA LYS A 6 6.40 3.73 -16.06
C LYS A 6 7.72 3.77 -16.85
N LEU A 7 8.76 4.36 -16.29
CA LEU A 7 10.12 4.38 -16.85
C LEU A 7 10.94 3.12 -16.52
N GLY A 8 10.32 2.10 -15.93
CA GLY A 8 10.96 0.85 -15.53
C GLY A 8 11.78 0.93 -14.24
N LEU A 9 11.61 2.00 -13.46
CA LEU A 9 12.30 2.16 -12.18
C LEU A 9 11.46 1.59 -11.04
N ILE A 10 12.07 0.77 -10.21
CA ILE A 10 11.48 0.32 -8.95
C ILE A 10 11.50 1.49 -7.97
N THR A 11 10.39 1.72 -7.31
CA THR A 11 10.26 2.74 -6.26
C THR A 11 9.67 2.12 -5.01
N PHE A 12 9.94 2.73 -3.84
CA PHE A 12 9.53 2.19 -2.56
C PHE A 12 8.43 3.06 -1.94
N TYR A 13 7.31 2.44 -1.57
CA TYR A 13 6.20 3.08 -0.87
C TYR A 13 6.41 2.94 0.64
N GLY A 14 6.91 3.99 1.27
CA GLY A 14 7.38 4.03 2.67
C GLY A 14 8.87 3.67 2.80
N PRO A 15 9.46 3.83 4.00
CA PRO A 15 8.96 4.62 5.12
C PRO A 15 9.06 6.13 4.84
N ASN A 16 8.34 6.93 5.64
CA ASN A 16 8.47 8.39 5.62
C ASN A 16 9.65 8.80 6.51
N PHE A 17 10.45 9.77 6.05
CA PHE A 17 11.62 10.19 6.80
C PHE A 17 11.24 10.79 8.17
N LEU A 18 10.27 11.71 8.20
CA LEU A 18 9.92 12.44 9.43
C LEU A 18 9.14 11.58 10.44
N ASN A 19 8.24 10.73 9.94
CA ASN A 19 7.29 10.03 10.81
C ASN A 19 7.68 8.58 11.13
N ASP A 20 8.67 8.03 10.40
CA ASP A 20 9.13 6.65 10.61
C ASP A 20 10.60 6.60 11.01
N ILE A 21 11.51 7.23 10.20
CA ILE A 21 12.95 7.17 10.47
C ILE A 21 13.31 8.12 11.62
N ALA A 22 12.78 9.34 11.60
CA ALA A 22 12.96 10.33 12.65
C ALA A 22 11.81 10.31 13.68
N GLU A 23 11.33 9.10 14.05
CA GLU A 23 10.30 8.94 15.08
C GLU A 23 10.70 9.67 16.37
N LEU A 24 9.76 10.42 16.96
CA LEU A 24 9.99 11.21 18.16
C LEU A 24 10.18 10.36 19.43
N GLY A 25 9.80 9.09 19.41
CA GLY A 25 10.19 8.12 20.42
C GLY A 25 11.70 7.85 20.42
N ASN A 26 12.16 6.98 21.30
CA ASN A 26 13.58 6.69 21.42
C ASN A 26 14.16 5.93 20.22
N ASN A 27 13.31 5.22 19.48
CA ASN A 27 13.72 4.39 18.36
C ASN A 27 12.64 4.34 17.29
N MET A 28 13.04 4.04 16.06
CA MET A 28 12.13 3.66 14.98
C MET A 28 11.27 2.46 15.42
N LEU A 29 10.00 2.43 15.04
CA LEU A 29 9.09 1.34 15.39
C LEU A 29 9.67 -0.01 14.91
N PRO A 30 9.74 -1.05 15.78
CA PRO A 30 10.49 -2.28 15.49
C PRO A 30 10.05 -2.99 14.21
N TYR A 31 8.77 -3.01 13.91
CA TYR A 31 8.24 -3.60 12.67
C TYR A 31 8.74 -2.84 11.44
N THR A 32 8.67 -1.52 11.45
CA THR A 32 9.13 -0.67 10.34
C THR A 32 10.64 -0.80 10.16
N LEU A 33 11.42 -0.78 11.26
CA LEU A 33 12.88 -0.99 11.23
C LEU A 33 13.26 -2.34 10.62
N LYS A 34 12.57 -3.42 11.03
CA LYS A 34 12.78 -4.76 10.47
C LYS A 34 12.67 -4.78 8.94
N TYR A 35 11.61 -4.17 8.40
CA TYR A 35 11.39 -4.17 6.95
C TYR A 35 12.30 -3.17 6.23
N PHE A 36 12.63 -2.06 6.86
CA PHE A 36 13.60 -1.11 6.32
C PHE A 36 14.98 -1.75 6.15
N LEU A 37 15.49 -2.37 7.20
CA LEU A 37 16.79 -3.06 7.15
C LEU A 37 16.77 -4.32 6.26
N GLY A 38 15.60 -4.98 6.17
CA GLY A 38 15.44 -6.18 5.36
C GLY A 38 15.69 -5.97 3.87
N PHE A 39 15.48 -4.76 3.34
CA PHE A 39 15.78 -4.45 1.94
C PHE A 39 17.27 -4.40 1.63
N PHE A 40 18.14 -4.23 2.62
CA PHE A 40 19.59 -4.27 2.45
C PHE A 40 20.17 -5.68 2.58
N ASN A 41 19.34 -6.66 2.98
CA ASN A 41 19.72 -8.07 2.99
C ASN A 41 19.27 -8.73 1.68
N LEU A 42 20.19 -8.86 0.73
CA LEU A 42 19.93 -9.37 -0.62
C LEU A 42 19.96 -10.91 -0.71
N GLU A 43 20.28 -11.62 0.37
CA GLU A 43 20.40 -13.08 0.36
C GLU A 43 19.03 -13.77 0.30
N ASN A 44 18.01 -13.17 0.88
CA ASN A 44 16.69 -13.78 0.99
C ASN A 44 15.56 -12.89 0.46
N LEU A 45 14.63 -13.49 -0.26
CA LEU A 45 13.41 -12.79 -0.68
C LEU A 45 12.54 -12.46 0.53
N MET A 46 12.16 -11.20 0.65
CA MET A 46 11.40 -10.69 1.79
C MET A 46 9.99 -11.26 1.85
N LYS A 47 9.56 -11.60 3.07
CA LYS A 47 8.18 -11.94 3.41
C LYS A 47 7.62 -10.90 4.37
N ILE A 48 6.53 -10.27 3.98
CA ILE A 48 5.80 -9.30 4.79
C ILE A 48 4.67 -10.05 5.49
N VAL A 49 4.63 -9.97 6.81
CA VAL A 49 3.62 -10.59 7.68
C VAL A 49 2.99 -9.53 8.59
N PRO A 50 1.82 -9.77 9.19
CA PRO A 50 1.19 -8.80 10.07
C PRO A 50 2.08 -8.39 11.22
N SER A 51 1.98 -7.13 11.62
CA SER A 51 2.49 -6.67 12.92
C SER A 51 1.64 -7.29 14.04
N LYS A 52 2.23 -7.51 15.20
CA LYS A 52 1.51 -7.95 16.41
C LYS A 52 0.85 -6.80 17.16
N VAL A 53 1.18 -5.58 16.80
CA VAL A 53 0.68 -4.35 17.41
C VAL A 53 0.42 -3.30 16.33
N TRP A 54 -0.43 -2.34 16.66
CA TRP A 54 -0.55 -1.11 15.90
C TRP A 54 -0.48 0.10 16.83
N TYR A 55 -0.20 1.29 16.29
CA TYR A 55 0.00 2.50 17.05
C TYR A 55 -0.89 3.61 16.52
N GLU A 56 -1.39 4.45 17.43
CA GLU A 56 -2.11 5.66 17.06
C GLU A 56 -1.18 6.66 16.37
N GLU A 57 -1.78 7.48 15.52
CA GLU A 57 -1.11 8.63 14.95
C GLU A 57 -0.68 9.59 16.06
N ARG A 58 0.56 10.10 15.94
CA ARG A 58 1.04 11.15 16.83
C ARG A 58 0.38 12.48 16.47
N LYS A 59 -0.27 13.10 17.45
CA LYS A 59 -0.97 14.39 17.27
C LYS A 59 -0.13 15.60 17.61
N ASP A 60 0.88 15.43 18.48
CA ASP A 60 1.78 16.49 18.91
C ASP A 60 3.21 16.22 18.44
N PHE A 61 3.75 17.14 17.64
CA PHE A 61 5.13 17.13 17.13
C PHE A 61 5.99 18.23 17.77
N SER A 62 5.55 18.82 18.87
CA SER A 62 6.34 19.80 19.63
C SER A 62 7.53 19.13 20.32
N SER A 63 8.46 19.96 20.81
CA SER A 63 9.61 19.49 21.58
C SER A 63 9.23 18.70 22.84
N LYS A 64 8.02 18.87 23.36
CA LYS A 64 7.49 18.09 24.51
C LYS A 64 7.25 16.61 24.18
N SER A 65 7.06 16.31 22.92
CA SER A 65 6.83 14.93 22.45
C SER A 65 8.12 14.17 22.17
N ILE A 66 9.28 14.82 22.23
CA ILE A 66 10.58 14.14 22.06
C ILE A 66 10.80 13.17 23.21
N GLY A 67 11.13 11.92 22.87
CA GLY A 67 11.33 10.83 23.85
C GLY A 67 10.02 10.19 24.35
N THR A 68 8.84 10.61 23.84
CA THR A 68 7.57 9.97 24.21
C THR A 68 7.21 8.86 23.23
N GLU A 69 6.67 7.77 23.77
CA GLU A 69 6.18 6.65 22.94
C GLU A 69 4.79 6.94 22.36
N ARG A 70 4.46 6.28 21.24
CA ARG A 70 3.09 6.28 20.69
C ARG A 70 2.18 5.40 21.54
N ILE A 71 0.88 5.69 21.54
CA ILE A 71 -0.14 4.81 22.11
C ILE A 71 -0.16 3.52 21.29
N CYS A 72 0.03 2.38 21.97
CA CYS A 72 0.18 1.06 21.37
C CYS A 72 -1.02 0.17 21.69
N HIS A 73 -1.50 -0.53 20.67
CA HIS A 73 -2.61 -1.48 20.75
C HIS A 73 -2.18 -2.85 20.23
N GLN A 74 -2.81 -3.92 20.73
CA GLN A 74 -2.62 -5.27 20.18
C GLN A 74 -3.32 -5.41 18.84
N GLU A 75 -2.65 -6.01 17.86
CA GLU A 75 -3.29 -6.42 16.60
C GLU A 75 -3.96 -7.78 16.78
N LEU A 76 -5.28 -7.82 16.65
CA LEU A 76 -6.08 -9.02 16.90
C LEU A 76 -6.54 -9.74 15.63
N ARG A 77 -6.40 -9.12 14.46
CA ARG A 77 -6.97 -9.61 13.19
C ARG A 77 -5.90 -10.13 12.23
N GLY A 78 -4.77 -9.43 12.15
CA GLY A 78 -3.77 -9.67 11.11
C GLY A 78 -4.27 -9.31 9.71
N PHE A 79 -3.68 -9.90 8.66
CA PHE A 79 -4.16 -9.69 7.30
C PHE A 79 -5.42 -10.51 7.03
N GLU A 80 -6.47 -9.88 6.51
CA GLU A 80 -7.77 -10.50 6.30
C GLU A 80 -8.07 -10.67 4.80
N LEU A 81 -8.49 -11.87 4.40
CA LEU A 81 -9.07 -12.09 3.07
C LEU A 81 -10.55 -11.72 3.09
N LEU A 82 -10.93 -10.66 2.39
CA LEU A 82 -12.34 -10.22 2.33
C LEU A 82 -13.17 -11.05 1.35
N GLN A 83 -12.57 -11.44 0.21
CA GLN A 83 -13.20 -12.29 -0.81
C GLN A 83 -12.17 -12.88 -1.76
N GLY A 84 -12.62 -13.78 -2.65
CA GLY A 84 -11.85 -14.35 -3.76
C GLY A 84 -10.88 -15.43 -3.32
N LYS A 85 -9.97 -15.80 -4.22
CA LYS A 85 -9.01 -16.87 -4.01
C LYS A 85 -7.95 -16.52 -2.97
N LYS A 86 -7.54 -17.51 -2.17
CA LYS A 86 -6.60 -17.36 -1.06
C LYS A 86 -5.15 -17.09 -1.47
N ILE A 87 -4.79 -17.42 -2.71
CA ILE A 87 -3.44 -17.22 -3.25
C ILE A 87 -3.55 -16.52 -4.59
N PHE A 88 -2.84 -15.42 -4.72
CA PHE A 88 -2.74 -14.67 -5.98
C PHE A 88 -1.39 -13.98 -6.10
N SER A 89 -1.00 -13.63 -7.30
CA SER A 89 0.30 -13.01 -7.57
C SER A 89 0.20 -11.98 -8.70
N GLY A 90 1.13 -11.06 -8.74
CA GLY A 90 1.23 -10.05 -9.77
C GLY A 90 2.21 -8.95 -9.41
N ILE A 91 2.40 -8.03 -10.33
CA ILE A 91 3.26 -6.86 -10.13
C ILE A 91 2.55 -5.83 -9.24
N LEU A 92 3.20 -5.40 -8.18
CA LEU A 92 2.67 -4.36 -7.28
C LEU A 92 2.59 -3.01 -7.98
N MET A 93 1.41 -2.42 -7.98
CA MET A 93 1.16 -1.07 -8.46
C MET A 93 0.00 -0.44 -7.69
N GLY A 94 0.07 0.85 -7.39
CA GLY A 94 -0.99 1.52 -6.64
C GLY A 94 -0.49 2.71 -5.84
N GLY A 95 -1.13 2.97 -4.70
CA GLY A 95 -0.81 4.08 -3.80
C GLY A 95 -1.99 4.52 -2.94
N CYS A 96 -1.92 5.75 -2.44
CA CYS A 96 -3.01 6.40 -1.74
C CYS A 96 -4.18 6.63 -2.70
N ILE A 97 -5.39 6.21 -2.29
CA ILE A 97 -6.59 6.32 -3.13
C ILE A 97 -6.95 7.78 -3.41
N ASP A 98 -6.70 8.69 -2.47
CA ASP A 98 -6.94 10.12 -2.64
C ASP A 98 -6.08 10.69 -3.76
N SER A 99 -4.79 10.32 -3.80
CA SER A 99 -3.87 10.76 -4.85
C SER A 99 -4.20 10.14 -6.22
N LEU A 100 -4.62 8.87 -6.26
CA LEU A 100 -5.06 8.24 -7.51
C LEU A 100 -6.33 8.89 -8.04
N TYR A 101 -7.26 9.17 -7.14
CA TYR A 101 -8.50 9.88 -7.48
C TYR A 101 -8.21 11.26 -8.06
N SER A 102 -7.38 12.07 -7.38
CA SER A 102 -7.02 13.42 -7.83
C SER A 102 -6.34 13.42 -9.19
N LEU A 103 -5.41 12.49 -9.45
CA LEU A 103 -4.78 12.35 -10.77
C LEU A 103 -5.79 12.05 -11.89
N ILE A 104 -6.87 11.35 -11.59
CA ILE A 104 -7.89 10.99 -12.58
C ILE A 104 -8.94 12.11 -12.73
N SER A 105 -9.37 12.73 -11.63
CA SER A 105 -10.41 13.76 -11.61
C SER A 105 -9.89 15.16 -11.91
N GLY A 106 -8.66 15.47 -11.45
CA GLY A 106 -8.09 16.82 -11.51
C GLY A 106 -8.65 17.78 -10.46
N ASP A 107 -9.25 17.25 -9.38
CA ASP A 107 -9.92 18.06 -8.37
C ASP A 107 -8.96 18.80 -7.42
N ARG A 108 -7.76 18.27 -7.23
CA ARG A 108 -6.78 18.83 -6.29
C ARG A 108 -5.93 19.94 -6.92
N TYR A 109 -5.40 19.70 -8.12
CA TYR A 109 -4.61 20.66 -8.88
C TYR A 109 -5.08 20.72 -10.32
N PRO A 110 -5.18 21.93 -10.93
CA PRO A 110 -5.78 22.10 -12.26
C PRO A 110 -5.12 21.32 -13.39
N ASP A 111 -3.84 20.98 -13.26
CA ASP A 111 -3.04 20.30 -14.29
C ASP A 111 -2.86 18.79 -14.05
N GLU A 112 -3.29 18.26 -12.90
CA GLU A 112 -3.12 16.83 -12.58
C GLU A 112 -3.76 15.92 -13.62
N LYS A 113 -5.00 16.21 -14.01
CA LYS A 113 -5.72 15.43 -14.99
C LYS A 113 -5.04 15.45 -16.37
N ASP A 114 -4.61 16.62 -16.83
CA ASP A 114 -3.93 16.76 -18.12
C ASP A 114 -2.58 16.03 -18.14
N ILE A 115 -1.84 16.09 -17.03
CA ILE A 115 -0.59 15.35 -16.86
C ILE A 115 -0.86 13.85 -16.82
N ASN A 116 -1.89 13.41 -16.10
CA ASN A 116 -2.27 12.00 -16.06
C ASN A 116 -2.67 11.49 -17.44
N ASP A 117 -3.51 12.23 -18.15
CA ASP A 117 -3.99 11.84 -19.50
C ASP A 117 -2.84 11.83 -20.52
N LYS A 118 -1.96 12.82 -20.48
CA LYS A 118 -0.79 12.92 -21.36
C LYS A 118 0.21 11.79 -21.14
N TYR A 119 0.50 11.46 -19.91
CA TYR A 119 1.53 10.49 -19.55
C TYR A 119 0.97 9.12 -19.12
N GLU A 120 -0.35 8.97 -19.05
CA GLU A 120 -1.03 7.75 -18.59
C GLU A 120 -0.42 7.25 -17.26
N LEU A 121 -0.29 8.13 -16.28
CA LEU A 121 0.32 7.80 -15.00
C LEU A 121 -0.50 6.75 -14.24
N VAL A 122 -1.82 6.87 -14.27
CA VAL A 122 -2.77 5.83 -13.87
C VAL A 122 -3.27 5.15 -15.13
N PRO A 123 -2.78 3.96 -15.47
CA PRO A 123 -3.26 3.24 -16.65
C PRO A 123 -4.75 2.91 -16.54
N ILE A 124 -5.39 2.65 -17.67
CA ILE A 124 -6.81 2.26 -17.74
C ILE A 124 -6.96 0.84 -18.31
N GLY A 125 -8.05 0.17 -17.90
CA GLY A 125 -8.49 -1.09 -18.48
C GLY A 125 -7.39 -2.16 -18.53
N LYS A 126 -7.19 -2.77 -19.69
CA LYS A 126 -6.29 -3.91 -19.92
C LYS A 126 -4.80 -3.66 -19.57
N LYS A 127 -4.37 -2.40 -19.48
CA LYS A 127 -2.99 -2.08 -19.04
C LYS A 127 -2.71 -2.48 -17.58
N TRP A 128 -3.74 -2.83 -16.83
CA TRP A 128 -3.64 -3.39 -15.47
C TRP A 128 -3.50 -4.91 -15.43
N SER A 129 -3.54 -5.61 -16.57
CA SER A 129 -3.40 -7.07 -16.60
C SER A 129 -2.10 -7.53 -15.93
N GLY A 130 -2.22 -8.56 -15.07
CA GLY A 130 -1.09 -9.14 -14.35
C GLY A 130 -0.63 -8.32 -13.13
N LYS A 131 -1.31 -7.23 -12.78
CA LYS A 131 -0.94 -6.40 -11.63
C LYS A 131 -1.80 -6.71 -10.40
N ILE A 132 -1.24 -6.42 -9.24
CA ILE A 132 -1.96 -6.31 -7.96
C ILE A 132 -2.06 -4.83 -7.64
N LEU A 133 -3.28 -4.34 -7.45
CA LEU A 133 -3.52 -2.98 -7.02
C LEU A 133 -3.39 -2.90 -5.49
N PHE A 134 -2.43 -2.13 -4.97
CA PHE A 134 -2.45 -1.80 -3.56
C PHE A 134 -3.05 -0.41 -3.35
N LEU A 135 -3.90 -0.29 -2.34
CA LEU A 135 -4.63 0.93 -1.99
C LEU A 135 -4.54 1.19 -0.50
N GLU A 136 -4.45 2.45 -0.12
CA GLU A 136 -4.61 2.88 1.26
C GLU A 136 -5.31 4.24 1.32
N THR A 137 -5.85 4.59 2.47
CA THR A 137 -6.49 5.88 2.74
C THR A 137 -5.52 6.78 3.49
N SER A 138 -5.54 8.08 3.15
CA SER A 138 -4.67 9.07 3.76
C SER A 138 -5.02 9.37 5.23
N GLU A 139 -4.21 10.20 5.86
CA GLU A 139 -4.44 10.76 7.19
C GLU A 139 -5.74 11.58 7.32
N SER A 140 -6.35 11.94 6.21
CA SER A 140 -7.64 12.64 6.20
C SER A 140 -8.79 11.78 6.71
N LYS A 141 -8.61 10.43 6.76
CA LYS A 141 -9.62 9.47 7.23
C LYS A 141 -10.97 9.72 6.54
N ILE A 142 -10.93 9.72 5.21
CA ILE A 142 -12.09 10.00 4.35
C ILE A 142 -13.33 9.19 4.79
N THR A 143 -14.52 9.73 4.54
CA THR A 143 -15.75 9.01 4.90
C THR A 143 -15.93 7.74 4.07
N PRO A 144 -16.72 6.75 4.54
CA PRO A 144 -17.07 5.57 3.73
C PRO A 144 -17.69 5.93 2.38
N GLU A 145 -18.50 6.97 2.33
CA GLU A 145 -19.13 7.49 1.11
C GLU A 145 -18.06 8.02 0.12
N ASP A 146 -17.08 8.78 0.60
CA ASP A 146 -15.98 9.27 -0.21
C ASP A 146 -15.11 8.12 -0.74
N LEU A 147 -14.85 7.11 0.09
CA LEU A 147 -14.14 5.90 -0.34
C LEU A 147 -14.90 5.19 -1.46
N GLU A 148 -16.23 5.05 -1.32
CA GLU A 148 -17.06 4.42 -2.33
C GLU A 148 -17.00 5.18 -3.67
N ILE A 149 -17.09 6.51 -3.64
CA ILE A 149 -16.96 7.36 -4.84
C ILE A 149 -15.61 7.11 -5.54
N LYS A 150 -14.52 7.13 -4.78
CA LYS A 150 -13.17 6.96 -5.33
C LYS A 150 -12.95 5.54 -5.91
N LEU A 151 -13.45 4.51 -5.24
CA LEU A 151 -13.38 3.14 -5.74
C LEU A 151 -14.24 2.95 -7.00
N ASN A 152 -15.43 3.53 -7.06
CA ASN A 152 -16.27 3.49 -8.26
C ASN A 152 -15.58 4.16 -9.45
N MET A 153 -14.86 5.27 -9.27
CA MET A 153 -14.06 5.86 -10.34
C MET A 153 -13.01 4.88 -10.88
N LEU A 154 -12.28 4.15 -10.03
CA LEU A 154 -11.33 3.13 -10.48
C LEU A 154 -12.04 1.99 -11.23
N LYS A 155 -13.23 1.59 -10.78
CA LYS A 155 -14.09 0.61 -11.45
C LYS A 155 -14.50 1.07 -12.83
N ASP A 156 -14.96 2.32 -12.97
CA ASP A 156 -15.39 2.92 -14.23
C ASP A 156 -14.24 3.05 -15.25
N LYS A 157 -13.02 3.19 -14.75
CA LYS A 157 -11.80 3.10 -15.60
C LYS A 157 -11.45 1.65 -15.98
N GLY A 158 -12.27 0.67 -15.60
CA GLY A 158 -12.11 -0.74 -15.93
C GLY A 158 -10.95 -1.45 -15.23
N ILE A 159 -10.37 -0.86 -14.19
CA ILE A 159 -9.17 -1.37 -13.52
C ILE A 159 -9.44 -2.74 -12.90
N PHE A 160 -10.55 -2.88 -12.17
CA PHE A 160 -10.88 -4.10 -11.42
C PHE A 160 -11.15 -5.33 -12.29
N ASN A 161 -11.43 -5.15 -13.58
CA ASN A 161 -11.66 -6.25 -14.52
C ASN A 161 -10.36 -6.93 -14.98
N TYR A 162 -9.21 -6.31 -14.74
CA TYR A 162 -7.93 -6.77 -15.29
C TYR A 162 -6.85 -7.05 -14.25
N ILE A 163 -6.99 -6.55 -13.04
CA ILE A 163 -6.02 -6.83 -11.96
C ILE A 163 -6.17 -8.25 -11.41
N ASN A 164 -5.09 -8.78 -10.86
CA ASN A 164 -5.06 -10.10 -10.25
C ASN A 164 -5.54 -10.12 -8.79
N GLY A 165 -5.66 -8.96 -8.15
CA GLY A 165 -6.10 -8.80 -6.77
C GLY A 165 -5.89 -7.40 -6.24
N ILE A 166 -6.43 -7.15 -5.05
CA ILE A 166 -6.26 -5.91 -4.31
C ILE A 166 -5.58 -6.20 -2.97
N ILE A 167 -4.65 -5.34 -2.58
CA ILE A 167 -4.07 -5.28 -1.24
C ILE A 167 -4.47 -3.94 -0.64
N VAL A 168 -5.12 -3.96 0.52
CA VAL A 168 -5.61 -2.75 1.18
C VAL A 168 -4.84 -2.51 2.48
N GLY A 169 -4.29 -1.31 2.61
CA GLY A 169 -3.62 -0.85 3.82
C GLY A 169 -4.56 -0.79 5.02
N LYS A 170 -4.00 -0.99 6.21
CA LYS A 170 -4.74 -0.78 7.45
C LYS A 170 -5.26 0.68 7.49
N PRO A 171 -6.54 0.92 7.80
CA PRO A 171 -7.02 2.28 8.04
C PRO A 171 -6.30 2.89 9.24
N GLN A 172 -5.91 4.15 9.12
CA GLN A 172 -5.23 4.85 10.21
C GLN A 172 -6.12 4.92 11.45
N ASP A 173 -5.56 4.59 12.61
CA ASP A 173 -6.25 4.51 13.91
C ASP A 173 -7.50 3.60 13.90
N GLU A 174 -7.61 2.67 12.95
CA GLU A 174 -8.77 1.80 12.70
C GLU A 174 -10.10 2.56 12.47
N VAL A 175 -10.03 3.84 12.07
CA VAL A 175 -11.22 4.63 11.76
C VAL A 175 -11.92 4.03 10.54
N TYR A 176 -13.24 3.82 10.64
CA TYR A 176 -14.09 3.20 9.62
C TYR A 176 -13.66 1.80 9.18
N TYR A 177 -13.00 1.03 10.08
CA TYR A 177 -12.41 -0.25 9.75
C TYR A 177 -13.38 -1.24 9.08
N ASP A 178 -14.56 -1.45 9.65
CA ASP A 178 -15.56 -2.39 9.14
C ASP A 178 -16.41 -1.79 8.01
N GLU A 179 -16.64 -0.50 8.04
CA GLU A 179 -17.30 0.23 6.96
C GLU A 179 -16.49 0.14 5.67
N TYR A 180 -15.19 0.39 5.72
CA TYR A 180 -14.31 0.27 4.56
C TYR A 180 -14.28 -1.16 4.01
N LYS A 181 -14.23 -2.19 4.86
CA LYS A 181 -14.35 -3.59 4.43
C LYS A 181 -15.62 -3.84 3.63
N SER A 182 -16.73 -3.28 4.11
CA SER A 182 -18.05 -3.40 3.47
C SER A 182 -18.07 -2.70 2.11
N ILE A 183 -17.47 -1.50 2.01
CA ILE A 183 -17.38 -0.75 0.76
C ILE A 183 -16.52 -1.47 -0.28
N TYR A 184 -15.32 -1.96 0.10
CA TYR A 184 -14.49 -2.73 -0.83
C TYR A 184 -15.25 -3.93 -1.41
N LYS A 185 -15.93 -4.72 -0.56
CA LYS A 185 -16.75 -5.87 -1.00
C LYS A 185 -17.91 -5.43 -1.90
N LYS A 186 -18.63 -4.37 -1.54
CA LYS A 186 -19.75 -3.82 -2.31
C LYS A 186 -19.33 -3.42 -3.73
N VAL A 187 -18.24 -2.67 -3.86
CA VAL A 187 -17.82 -2.13 -5.17
C VAL A 187 -17.42 -3.23 -6.14
N VAL A 188 -16.83 -4.33 -5.66
CA VAL A 188 -16.38 -5.44 -6.52
C VAL A 188 -17.24 -6.71 -6.40
N GLN A 189 -18.45 -6.62 -5.82
CA GLN A 189 -19.32 -7.78 -5.50
C GLN A 189 -19.58 -8.75 -6.67
N ASN A 190 -19.55 -8.27 -7.89
CA ASN A 190 -19.81 -9.06 -9.11
C ASN A 190 -18.51 -9.47 -9.84
N ILE A 191 -17.36 -9.28 -9.22
CA ILE A 191 -16.05 -9.59 -9.80
C ILE A 191 -15.36 -10.59 -8.86
N ASP A 192 -14.90 -11.75 -9.39
CA ASP A 192 -14.10 -12.71 -8.61
C ASP A 192 -12.67 -12.17 -8.43
N LEU A 193 -12.55 -11.11 -7.64
CA LEU A 193 -11.31 -10.39 -7.39
C LEU A 193 -10.90 -10.58 -5.93
N PRO A 194 -9.75 -11.22 -5.64
CA PRO A 194 -9.28 -11.40 -4.28
C PRO A 194 -8.87 -10.06 -3.65
N ILE A 195 -9.26 -9.86 -2.39
CA ILE A 195 -8.93 -8.66 -1.62
C ILE A 195 -8.29 -9.08 -0.30
N MET A 196 -7.02 -8.71 -0.11
CA MET A 196 -6.31 -8.79 1.16
C MET A 196 -6.39 -7.44 1.87
N TYR A 197 -6.94 -7.41 3.07
CA TYR A 197 -7.20 -6.20 3.87
C TYR A 197 -6.33 -6.16 5.12
N ASN A 198 -6.22 -4.99 5.75
CA ASN A 198 -5.50 -4.76 7.01
C ASN A 198 -3.98 -4.96 6.88
N VAL A 199 -3.40 -4.64 5.74
CA VAL A 199 -1.96 -4.79 5.53
C VAL A 199 -1.21 -3.58 6.09
N ASN A 200 -0.10 -3.81 6.76
CA ASN A 200 0.69 -2.77 7.44
C ASN A 200 1.48 -1.89 6.47
N PHE A 201 0.82 -1.05 5.70
CA PHE A 201 1.44 -0.01 4.86
C PHE A 201 0.51 1.21 4.75
N GLY A 202 1.01 2.30 4.16
CA GLY A 202 0.27 3.54 4.01
C GLY A 202 0.42 4.47 5.22
N HIS A 203 -0.67 5.07 5.68
CA HIS A 203 -0.65 6.04 6.76
C HIS A 203 -0.77 5.42 8.17
N ALA A 204 -1.22 4.17 8.30
CA ALA A 204 -1.28 3.48 9.59
C ALA A 204 0.11 3.06 10.09
N TYR A 205 0.25 2.93 11.41
CA TYR A 205 1.50 2.53 12.07
C TYR A 205 1.36 1.17 12.78
N PRO A 206 2.41 0.33 12.78
CA PRO A 206 3.66 0.48 12.06
C PRO A 206 3.46 0.09 10.58
N ARG A 207 4.38 0.49 9.73
CA ARG A 207 4.28 0.22 8.29
C ARG A 207 5.48 -0.55 7.76
N THR A 208 5.20 -1.42 6.79
CA THR A 208 6.21 -2.03 5.92
C THR A 208 6.50 -1.11 4.73
N ILE A 209 7.41 -1.54 3.90
CA ILE A 209 7.75 -0.91 2.63
C ILE A 209 7.25 -1.79 1.50
N LEU A 210 6.58 -1.21 0.51
CA LEU A 210 6.14 -1.92 -0.69
C LEU A 210 6.96 -1.44 -1.90
N PRO A 211 7.71 -2.33 -2.56
CA PRO A 211 8.40 -2.00 -3.82
C PRO A 211 7.42 -2.04 -4.98
N LEU A 212 7.22 -0.92 -5.68
CA LEU A 212 6.39 -0.84 -6.88
C LEU A 212 7.15 -1.41 -8.08
N GLY A 213 6.45 -2.15 -8.91
CA GLY A 213 7.02 -2.76 -10.10
C GLY A 213 7.59 -4.16 -9.87
N ILE A 214 7.52 -4.68 -8.64
CA ILE A 214 8.02 -6.00 -8.25
C ILE A 214 6.89 -7.03 -8.25
N ASN A 215 7.17 -8.24 -8.72
CA ASN A 215 6.27 -9.37 -8.59
C ASN A 215 6.19 -9.84 -7.15
N VAL A 216 4.97 -10.04 -6.68
CA VAL A 216 4.70 -10.57 -5.35
C VAL A 216 3.69 -11.72 -5.41
N LYS A 217 3.74 -12.58 -4.38
CA LYS A 217 2.74 -13.60 -4.09
C LYS A 217 2.06 -13.27 -2.77
N VAL A 218 0.75 -13.18 -2.79
CA VAL A 218 -0.10 -13.05 -1.60
C VAL A 218 -0.63 -14.42 -1.22
N ASP A 219 -0.47 -14.81 0.04
CA ASP A 219 -0.97 -16.06 0.59
C ASP A 219 -1.80 -15.75 1.85
N ALA A 220 -3.12 -15.73 1.69
CA ALA A 220 -4.05 -15.43 2.77
C ALA A 220 -4.07 -16.51 3.87
N ASN A 221 -3.77 -17.79 3.55
CA ASN A 221 -3.70 -18.83 4.56
C ASN A 221 -2.52 -18.60 5.53
N LYS A 222 -1.45 -18.01 5.03
CA LYS A 222 -0.23 -17.69 5.80
C LYS A 222 -0.20 -16.24 6.26
N GLN A 223 -1.22 -15.46 5.90
CA GLN A 223 -1.25 -14.01 6.13
C GLN A 223 0.07 -13.35 5.70
N CYS A 224 0.55 -13.61 4.50
CA CYS A 224 1.82 -13.06 4.06
C CYS A 224 1.81 -12.58 2.61
N ILE A 225 2.69 -11.61 2.35
CA ILE A 225 3.05 -11.13 1.02
C ILE A 225 4.52 -11.44 0.83
N GLN A 226 4.86 -12.26 -0.15
CA GLN A 226 6.22 -12.63 -0.47
C GLN A 226 6.67 -11.93 -1.75
N LEU A 227 7.81 -11.22 -1.70
CA LEU A 227 8.48 -10.74 -2.90
C LEU A 227 9.01 -11.95 -3.68
N LEU A 228 8.85 -11.95 -5.00
CA LEU A 228 9.32 -13.03 -5.87
C LEU A 228 10.64 -12.70 -6.57
N GLU A 229 11.12 -11.46 -6.41
CA GLU A 229 12.37 -10.95 -6.95
C GLU A 229 12.97 -9.90 -6.02
N GLN A 230 14.26 -9.65 -6.13
CA GLN A 230 14.94 -8.62 -5.34
C GLN A 230 14.70 -7.23 -5.97
N PRO A 231 14.27 -6.23 -5.18
CA PRO A 231 14.09 -4.86 -5.67
C PRO A 231 15.40 -4.07 -5.77
N LEU A 232 16.49 -4.54 -5.17
CA LEU A 232 17.81 -3.94 -5.20
C LEU A 232 18.83 -4.97 -5.69
N TYR A 233 19.83 -4.51 -6.42
CA TYR A 233 20.93 -5.33 -6.92
C TYR A 233 22.27 -4.82 -6.40
N ASN A 234 23.19 -5.73 -6.12
CA ASN A 234 24.59 -5.37 -5.85
C ASN A 234 25.22 -4.85 -7.15
N ILE A 235 25.71 -3.61 -7.15
CA ILE A 235 26.37 -2.99 -8.31
C ILE A 235 27.67 -3.75 -8.69
N GLY A 236 28.21 -4.57 -7.77
CA GLY A 236 29.44 -5.39 -8.00
C GLY A 236 29.19 -6.67 -8.82
N GLU A 237 27.96 -7.14 -8.96
CA GLU A 237 27.61 -8.27 -9.81
C GLU A 237 27.10 -7.76 -11.16
N LYS A 238 28.03 -7.25 -12.02
CA LYS A 238 27.71 -7.11 -13.44
C LYS A 238 27.38 -8.50 -13.96
N SER A 239 26.17 -8.70 -14.37
CA SER A 239 25.74 -9.87 -15.12
C SER A 239 26.69 -10.07 -16.29
N ASN A 240 27.56 -11.09 -16.21
CA ASN A 240 28.15 -11.69 -17.38
C ASN A 240 27.03 -12.42 -18.10
N GLY A 241 26.41 -11.78 -19.08
CA GLY A 241 25.41 -12.32 -19.95
C GLY A 241 25.42 -11.56 -21.26
#